data_f1e53ffe4f16ec3e6d4d4915decc5aa8
#
_entry.id   f1e53ffe4f16ec3e6d4d4915decc5aa8
#
_cell.length_a   1.000
_cell.length_b   1.000
_cell.length_c   1.000
_cell.angle_alpha   90.00
_cell.angle_beta   90.00
_cell.angle_gamma   90.00
#
_symmetry.space_group_name_H-M   'P 1'
#
loop_
_entity.id
_entity.type
_entity.pdbx_description
1 polymer ?
#
loop_
_entity_poly.entity_id
_entity_poly.type
_entity_poly.pdbx_seq_one_letter_code
_entity_poly.pdbx_strand_id
1 'polypeptide(L)'
;MRNHLRRVLPLLAVLTVVICMMTTTVFAADEAEAAGPAMYGTFWALVPPIVAIVLALITKEAYSSLFIGIVVGALFYCDFHPIAALDALLNEGLVAAIADNAGIFLFLVLLGTIVALVNAAGGSAAFGRWAEQNIKTKVGAQLATFVLGILIFIDDYFNCLTVGAVMRPVTESHHISRAKLAYVIDATAAPVCMLAPVSSWAAAVASYVPDGFPGSRISMFLSQIPFNYYCILTLVMVIVTSLLNIDYGPMLKHEYNAQVKGDLFTTPERPFAGADDYEEGAKHSSVLDLLLPVIVLIGMCIVGLIWTGGMWDAESDNYGNFIMAFSDASAGPGLCLGSIVAIVVTFIYYWLRGLISFSKSMESIPNGFIQMISPILILCFAWTLCGLCRDDGLQVGAFVEGVMANTGSLAKFLPAVIFIVACFIGFATGTSWGTIGIMVPLVCAVFDWNSQVTLLSIGLAASCAGGVCGDHLSPISDTTIMASAGAHCFHLNHVSTQIPYGVTVAAVSFVSFIIAGLIQNVVICMIIAVVLMIATLLVIKAVVAKKHAGIFQEMAEANKAMAGK
;
A
#
# COMPACT_ATOMS: atom_id res chain seq x y z
N MET A 1 17.46 24.52 -19.59
CA MET A 1 16.36 24.96 -20.47
C MET A 1 15.76 23.83 -21.30
N ARG A 2 16.52 23.01 -22.04
CA ARG A 2 16.00 21.92 -22.88
C ARG A 2 15.24 20.79 -22.12
N ASN A 3 15.62 20.51 -20.89
CA ASN A 3 14.96 19.49 -20.05
C ASN A 3 13.66 19.99 -19.38
N HIS A 4 13.54 21.28 -19.13
CA HIS A 4 12.28 21.88 -18.66
C HIS A 4 11.23 21.95 -19.78
N LEU A 5 11.64 22.28 -21.00
CA LEU A 5 10.73 22.30 -22.14
C LEU A 5 10.13 20.91 -22.44
N ARG A 6 10.92 19.83 -22.30
CA ARG A 6 10.43 18.45 -22.51
C ARG A 6 9.42 17.99 -21.43
N ARG A 7 9.46 18.58 -20.25
CA ARG A 7 8.48 18.28 -19.17
C ARG A 7 7.21 19.13 -19.28
N VAL A 8 7.32 20.34 -19.81
CA VAL A 8 6.19 21.27 -19.93
C VAL A 8 5.43 21.05 -21.24
N LEU A 9 6.07 20.53 -22.29
CA LEU A 9 5.44 20.30 -23.61
C LEU A 9 4.23 19.36 -23.58
N PRO A 10 4.24 18.21 -22.85
CA PRO A 10 3.04 17.35 -22.72
C PRO A 10 1.92 18.04 -21.95
N LEU A 11 2.24 18.80 -20.90
CA LEU A 11 1.25 19.57 -20.15
C LEU A 11 0.60 20.66 -21.02
N LEU A 12 1.41 21.36 -21.82
CA LEU A 12 0.92 22.36 -22.78
C LEU A 12 0.10 21.70 -23.89
N ALA A 13 0.50 20.51 -24.36
CA ALA A 13 -0.26 19.78 -25.37
C ALA A 13 -1.64 19.34 -24.85
N VAL A 14 -1.71 18.81 -23.61
CA VAL A 14 -2.97 18.44 -22.95
C VAL A 14 -3.81 19.69 -22.71
N LEU A 15 -3.22 20.77 -22.22
CA LEU A 15 -3.91 22.05 -21.99
C LEU A 15 -4.43 22.62 -23.33
N THR A 16 -3.66 22.52 -24.40
CA THR A 16 -4.07 22.97 -25.75
C THR A 16 -5.21 22.10 -26.30
N VAL A 17 -5.17 20.78 -26.10
CA VAL A 17 -6.26 19.88 -26.48
C VAL A 17 -7.53 20.18 -25.70
N VAL A 18 -7.42 20.39 -24.38
CA VAL A 18 -8.56 20.80 -23.51
C VAL A 18 -9.10 22.15 -23.96
N ILE A 19 -8.26 23.14 -24.22
CA ILE A 19 -8.67 24.47 -24.71
C ILE A 19 -9.29 24.36 -26.13
N CYS A 20 -8.74 23.57 -27.03
CA CYS A 20 -9.32 23.35 -28.34
C CYS A 20 -10.66 22.62 -28.28
N MET A 21 -10.82 21.64 -27.38
CA MET A 21 -12.11 20.99 -27.13
C MET A 21 -13.13 22.00 -26.55
N MET A 22 -12.70 22.89 -25.66
CA MET A 22 -13.56 23.95 -25.11
C MET A 22 -14.01 24.97 -26.16
N THR A 23 -13.16 25.28 -27.15
CA THR A 23 -13.51 26.26 -28.20
C THR A 23 -14.41 25.70 -29.29
N THR A 24 -14.34 24.39 -29.59
CA THR A 24 -15.22 23.77 -30.60
C THR A 24 -16.66 23.58 -30.12
N THR A 25 -16.89 23.48 -28.78
CA THR A 25 -18.24 23.31 -28.21
C THR A 25 -19.00 24.63 -28.03
N VAL A 26 -18.31 25.77 -27.91
CA VAL A 26 -18.96 27.09 -27.82
C VAL A 26 -19.68 27.50 -29.13
N PHE A 27 -19.31 26.91 -30.25
CA PHE A 27 -19.94 27.21 -31.57
C PHE A 27 -21.03 26.20 -31.99
N ALA A 28 -21.31 25.15 -31.20
CA ALA A 28 -22.26 24.09 -31.53
C ALA A 28 -23.52 24.08 -30.62
N ALA A 29 -23.75 25.12 -29.83
CA ALA A 29 -24.84 25.15 -28.85
C ALA A 29 -26.07 25.88 -29.39
N ASP A 30 -26.60 25.44 -30.52
CA ASP A 30 -27.99 25.67 -30.88
C ASP A 30 -28.56 24.40 -31.50
N GLU A 31 -29.65 23.87 -30.91
CA GLU A 31 -30.45 22.72 -31.34
C GLU A 31 -29.95 21.33 -30.85
N ALA A 32 -30.22 20.97 -29.57
CA ALA A 32 -30.55 19.58 -29.20
C ALA A 32 -31.36 19.56 -27.91
N GLU A 33 -32.68 19.60 -28.03
CA GLU A 33 -33.59 19.17 -26.95
C GLU A 33 -33.52 17.64 -26.78
N ALA A 34 -33.35 17.19 -25.50
CA ALA A 34 -33.73 15.89 -24.95
C ALA A 34 -32.97 14.64 -25.43
N ALA A 35 -31.66 14.62 -25.40
CA ALA A 35 -30.92 13.40 -25.07
C ALA A 35 -30.10 13.70 -23.81
N GLY A 36 -30.07 12.76 -22.84
CA GLY A 36 -29.19 12.90 -21.67
C GLY A 36 -27.73 13.11 -22.10
N PRO A 37 -26.84 13.59 -21.22
CA PRO A 37 -25.48 13.98 -21.59
C PRO A 37 -24.80 12.90 -22.44
N ALA A 38 -24.28 13.26 -23.59
CA ALA A 38 -23.76 12.33 -24.61
C ALA A 38 -22.59 11.44 -24.12
N MET A 39 -22.01 11.78 -22.95
CA MET A 39 -20.85 11.09 -22.39
C MET A 39 -21.22 9.99 -21.39
N TYR A 40 -22.44 9.98 -20.86
CA TYR A 40 -22.87 9.09 -19.79
C TYR A 40 -23.11 7.67 -20.32
N GLY A 41 -22.63 6.66 -19.56
CA GLY A 41 -22.80 5.25 -19.91
C GLY A 41 -22.17 4.83 -21.25
N THR A 42 -21.24 5.63 -21.78
CA THR A 42 -20.53 5.39 -23.05
C THR A 42 -19.03 5.20 -22.82
N PHE A 43 -18.29 4.88 -23.89
CA PHE A 43 -16.82 4.84 -23.86
C PHE A 43 -16.19 6.11 -23.26
N TRP A 44 -16.82 7.26 -23.45
CA TRP A 44 -16.31 8.54 -22.93
C TRP A 44 -16.30 8.60 -21.40
N ALA A 45 -17.16 7.85 -20.73
CA ALA A 45 -17.16 7.73 -19.27
C ALA A 45 -15.84 7.15 -18.71
N LEU A 46 -15.14 6.31 -19.50
CA LEU A 46 -13.82 5.77 -19.14
C LEU A 46 -12.65 6.73 -19.35
N VAL A 47 -12.86 7.81 -20.12
CA VAL A 47 -11.75 8.73 -20.49
C VAL A 47 -11.12 9.42 -19.28
N PRO A 48 -11.85 9.94 -18.26
CA PRO A 48 -11.24 10.54 -17.07
C PRO A 48 -10.26 9.61 -16.33
N PRO A 49 -10.61 8.38 -15.94
CA PRO A 49 -9.65 7.47 -15.32
C PRO A 49 -8.52 7.06 -16.28
N ILE A 50 -8.79 6.87 -17.58
CA ILE A 50 -7.73 6.58 -18.58
C ILE A 50 -6.75 7.75 -18.69
N VAL A 51 -7.21 9.00 -18.69
CA VAL A 51 -6.35 10.19 -18.69
C VAL A 51 -5.49 10.22 -17.44
N ALA A 52 -6.05 9.95 -16.26
CA ALA A 52 -5.28 9.87 -15.02
C ALA A 52 -4.19 8.80 -15.12
N ILE A 53 -4.51 7.59 -15.62
CA ILE A 53 -3.55 6.49 -15.82
C ILE A 53 -2.44 6.87 -16.80
N VAL A 54 -2.80 7.36 -17.98
CA VAL A 54 -1.84 7.70 -19.04
C VAL A 54 -0.91 8.82 -18.59
N LEU A 55 -1.45 9.85 -17.92
CA LEU A 55 -0.63 10.93 -17.38
C LEU A 55 0.28 10.43 -16.26
N ALA A 56 -0.19 9.56 -15.36
CA ALA A 56 0.63 8.97 -14.32
C ALA A 56 1.83 8.20 -14.91
N LEU A 57 1.62 7.43 -15.97
CA LEU A 57 2.69 6.70 -16.67
C LEU A 57 3.70 7.65 -17.35
N ILE A 58 3.24 8.79 -17.88
CA ILE A 58 4.10 9.75 -18.61
C ILE A 58 4.85 10.67 -17.63
N THR A 59 4.11 11.26 -16.68
CA THR A 59 4.65 12.27 -15.76
C THR A 59 5.38 11.65 -14.59
N LYS A 60 5.04 10.41 -14.23
CA LYS A 60 5.51 9.70 -13.03
C LYS A 60 5.11 10.45 -11.76
N GLU A 61 3.89 10.99 -11.75
CA GLU A 61 3.39 11.81 -10.67
C GLU A 61 1.87 11.58 -10.51
N ALA A 62 1.41 11.26 -9.28
CA ALA A 62 0.03 10.86 -9.03
C ALA A 62 -0.92 12.06 -8.84
N TYR A 63 -0.49 13.10 -8.12
CA TYR A 63 -1.37 14.23 -7.76
C TYR A 63 -1.89 14.98 -8.98
N SER A 64 -0.97 15.42 -9.87
CA SER A 64 -1.36 16.13 -11.09
C SER A 64 -2.15 15.25 -12.04
N SER A 65 -1.83 13.97 -12.09
CA SER A 65 -2.51 13.00 -12.96
C SER A 65 -3.96 12.78 -12.54
N LEU A 66 -4.20 12.56 -11.25
CA LEU A 66 -5.54 12.46 -10.66
C LEU A 66 -6.31 13.78 -10.86
N PHE A 67 -5.69 14.92 -10.53
CA PHE A 67 -6.33 16.23 -10.68
C PHE A 67 -6.78 16.52 -12.12
N ILE A 68 -5.92 16.24 -13.12
CA ILE A 68 -6.30 16.42 -14.54
C ILE A 68 -7.40 15.43 -14.93
N GLY A 69 -7.35 14.19 -14.45
CA GLY A 69 -8.44 13.23 -14.64
C GLY A 69 -9.77 13.74 -14.09
N ILE A 70 -9.77 14.34 -12.89
CA ILE A 70 -10.95 14.96 -12.28
C ILE A 70 -11.46 16.12 -13.12
N VAL A 71 -10.57 17.02 -13.59
CA VAL A 71 -10.96 18.15 -14.45
C VAL A 71 -11.63 17.67 -15.74
N VAL A 72 -11.08 16.65 -16.38
CA VAL A 72 -11.68 16.02 -17.59
C VAL A 72 -13.04 15.41 -17.24
N GLY A 73 -13.14 14.71 -16.11
CA GLY A 73 -14.40 14.13 -15.62
C GLY A 73 -15.49 15.17 -15.37
N ALA A 74 -15.15 16.25 -14.68
CA ALA A 74 -16.07 17.34 -14.39
C ALA A 74 -16.53 18.05 -15.68
N LEU A 75 -15.65 18.24 -16.68
CA LEU A 75 -16.01 18.78 -17.98
C LEU A 75 -16.99 17.87 -18.73
N PHE A 76 -16.78 16.56 -18.70
CA PHE A 76 -17.69 15.59 -19.33
C PHE A 76 -19.03 15.52 -18.61
N TYR A 77 -19.00 15.57 -17.27
CA TYR A 77 -20.20 15.59 -16.43
C TYR A 77 -21.09 16.82 -16.69
N CYS A 78 -20.47 17.95 -17.01
CA CYS A 78 -21.17 19.22 -17.26
C CYS A 78 -21.24 19.61 -18.75
N ASP A 79 -21.16 18.65 -19.69
CA ASP A 79 -21.24 18.93 -21.13
C ASP A 79 -20.32 20.09 -21.58
N PHE A 80 -19.10 20.13 -21.05
CA PHE A 80 -18.08 21.16 -21.32
C PHE A 80 -18.45 22.58 -20.89
N HIS A 81 -19.41 22.76 -19.97
CA HIS A 81 -19.67 24.05 -19.37
C HIS A 81 -18.67 24.38 -18.26
N PRO A 82 -17.70 25.30 -18.46
CA PRO A 82 -16.54 25.43 -17.56
C PRO A 82 -16.89 25.92 -16.15
N ILE A 83 -17.92 26.77 -16.00
CA ILE A 83 -18.35 27.28 -14.70
C ILE A 83 -19.05 26.17 -13.91
N ALA A 84 -19.94 25.42 -14.55
CA ALA A 84 -20.61 24.27 -13.95
C ALA A 84 -19.59 23.16 -13.59
N ALA A 85 -18.60 22.90 -14.48
CA ALA A 85 -17.56 21.95 -14.20
C ALA A 85 -16.68 22.34 -13.01
N LEU A 86 -16.40 23.64 -12.83
CA LEU A 86 -15.67 24.12 -11.66
C LEU A 86 -16.49 23.93 -10.37
N ASP A 87 -17.78 24.19 -10.42
CA ASP A 87 -18.69 24.00 -9.28
C ASP A 87 -18.82 22.51 -8.93
N ALA A 88 -19.03 21.65 -9.92
CA ALA A 88 -19.07 20.20 -9.76
C ALA A 88 -17.75 19.65 -9.19
N LEU A 89 -16.60 20.13 -9.67
CA LEU A 89 -15.30 19.73 -9.14
C LEU A 89 -15.12 20.12 -7.67
N LEU A 90 -15.53 21.32 -7.28
CA LEU A 90 -15.32 21.83 -5.92
C LEU A 90 -16.39 21.33 -4.96
N ASN A 91 -17.66 21.61 -5.21
CA ASN A 91 -18.74 21.38 -4.26
C ASN A 91 -19.25 19.94 -4.29
N GLU A 92 -19.56 19.41 -5.47
CA GLU A 92 -20.05 18.03 -5.63
C GLU A 92 -18.90 17.01 -5.61
N GLY A 93 -17.68 17.42 -6.00
CA GLY A 93 -16.48 16.61 -5.99
C GLY A 93 -15.71 16.68 -4.69
N LEU A 94 -14.73 17.60 -4.57
CA LEU A 94 -13.77 17.62 -3.45
C LEU A 94 -14.43 17.80 -2.08
N VAL A 95 -15.36 18.76 -1.95
CA VAL A 95 -15.99 19.04 -0.64
C VAL A 95 -16.87 17.88 -0.21
N ALA A 96 -17.72 17.39 -1.12
CA ALA A 96 -18.58 16.23 -0.83
C ALA A 96 -17.74 14.98 -0.52
N ALA A 97 -16.73 14.67 -1.32
CA ALA A 97 -15.85 13.53 -1.11
C ALA A 97 -15.15 13.55 0.27
N ILE A 98 -14.69 14.72 0.72
CA ILE A 98 -14.09 14.86 2.05
C ILE A 98 -15.16 14.71 3.14
N ALA A 99 -16.34 15.31 2.97
CA ALA A 99 -17.42 15.24 3.95
C ALA A 99 -17.92 13.79 4.13
N ASP A 100 -18.14 13.06 3.04
CA ASP A 100 -18.60 11.67 3.06
C ASP A 100 -17.57 10.72 3.69
N ASN A 101 -16.29 11.03 3.57
CA ASN A 101 -15.18 10.22 4.09
C ASN A 101 -14.48 10.87 5.31
N ALA A 102 -15.10 11.82 5.98
CA ALA A 102 -14.50 12.55 7.12
C ALA A 102 -14.02 11.61 8.24
N GLY A 103 -14.72 10.49 8.48
CA GLY A 103 -14.31 9.47 9.45
C GLY A 103 -12.98 8.80 9.10
N ILE A 104 -12.74 8.49 7.82
CA ILE A 104 -11.47 7.93 7.35
C ILE A 104 -10.34 8.97 7.46
N PHE A 105 -10.62 10.21 7.05
CA PHE A 105 -9.67 11.32 7.20
C PHE A 105 -9.22 11.48 8.66
N LEU A 106 -10.16 11.54 9.61
CA LEU A 106 -9.86 11.65 11.03
C LEU A 106 -9.11 10.41 11.55
N PHE A 107 -9.50 9.21 11.12
CA PHE A 107 -8.80 7.99 11.48
C PHE A 107 -7.31 8.05 11.12
N LEU A 108 -6.97 8.47 9.91
CA LEU A 108 -5.57 8.59 9.48
C LEU A 108 -4.77 9.59 10.32
N VAL A 109 -5.37 10.74 10.66
CA VAL A 109 -4.74 11.74 11.54
C VAL A 109 -4.47 11.14 12.94
N LEU A 110 -5.46 10.44 13.50
CA LEU A 110 -5.34 9.80 14.82
C LEU A 110 -4.31 8.66 14.79
N LEU A 111 -4.29 7.90 13.71
CA LEU A 111 -3.32 6.84 13.49
C LEU A 111 -1.88 7.39 13.47
N GLY A 112 -1.63 8.42 12.67
CA GLY A 112 -0.34 9.10 12.64
C GLY A 112 0.06 9.65 14.02
N THR A 113 -0.91 10.11 14.82
CA THR A 113 -0.68 10.56 16.20
C THR A 113 -0.18 9.43 17.08
N ILE A 114 -0.77 8.22 17.00
CA ILE A 114 -0.31 7.04 17.76
C ILE A 114 1.11 6.67 17.36
N VAL A 115 1.40 6.68 16.06
CA VAL A 115 2.74 6.43 15.53
C VAL A 115 3.77 7.40 16.11
N ALA A 116 3.48 8.70 16.06
CA ALA A 116 4.34 9.73 16.62
C ALA A 116 4.56 9.57 18.14
N LEU A 117 3.52 9.15 18.88
CA LEU A 117 3.60 8.88 20.32
C LEU A 117 4.49 7.69 20.65
N VAL A 118 4.35 6.57 19.92
CA VAL A 118 5.16 5.35 20.12
C VAL A 118 6.64 5.65 19.90
N ASN A 119 6.95 6.42 18.88
CA ASN A 119 8.31 6.85 18.59
C ASN A 119 8.86 7.76 19.70
N ALA A 120 8.10 8.77 20.11
CA ALA A 120 8.51 9.70 21.15
C ALA A 120 8.72 9.03 22.53
N ALA A 121 7.95 7.96 22.81
CA ALA A 121 8.08 7.16 24.06
C ALA A 121 9.30 6.21 24.04
N GLY A 122 9.92 5.97 22.88
CA GLY A 122 11.09 5.09 22.76
C GLY A 122 10.76 3.59 22.80
N GLY A 123 9.52 3.21 22.57
CA GLY A 123 9.08 1.80 22.54
C GLY A 123 9.81 0.99 21.46
N SER A 124 10.01 1.57 20.28
CA SER A 124 10.75 0.97 19.19
C SER A 124 12.22 0.68 19.56
N ALA A 125 12.91 1.65 20.17
CA ALA A 125 14.29 1.49 20.61
C ALA A 125 14.45 0.41 21.71
N ALA A 126 13.44 0.23 22.56
CA ALA A 126 13.44 -0.83 23.57
C ALA A 126 13.36 -2.24 22.96
N PHE A 127 12.59 -2.41 21.89
CA PHE A 127 12.56 -3.67 21.16
C PHE A 127 13.93 -3.98 20.52
N GLY A 128 14.59 -2.98 19.95
CA GLY A 128 15.94 -3.13 19.38
C GLY A 128 16.95 -3.66 20.41
N ARG A 129 17.00 -3.05 21.62
CA ARG A 129 17.87 -3.52 22.71
C ARG A 129 17.57 -4.96 23.13
N TRP A 130 16.29 -5.32 23.23
CA TRP A 130 15.89 -6.68 23.52
C TRP A 130 16.34 -7.67 22.43
N ALA A 131 16.15 -7.30 21.18
CA ALA A 131 16.52 -8.12 20.03
C ALA A 131 18.04 -8.36 19.97
N GLU A 132 18.86 -7.35 20.19
CA GLU A 132 20.33 -7.44 20.22
C GLU A 132 20.83 -8.42 21.29
N GLN A 133 20.20 -8.43 22.46
CA GLN A 133 20.57 -9.33 23.56
C GLN A 133 20.14 -10.79 23.33
N ASN A 134 19.04 -11.03 22.64
CA ASN A 134 18.40 -12.35 22.56
C ASN A 134 18.62 -13.08 21.23
N ILE A 135 18.91 -12.37 20.16
CA ILE A 135 19.12 -12.96 18.82
C ILE A 135 20.59 -13.36 18.67
N LYS A 136 20.83 -14.62 18.27
CA LYS A 136 22.19 -15.20 18.20
C LYS A 136 22.59 -15.67 16.80
N THR A 137 21.69 -15.58 15.82
CA THR A 137 21.95 -16.13 14.46
C THR A 137 21.51 -15.17 13.37
N LYS A 138 22.19 -15.21 12.22
CA LYS A 138 21.81 -14.45 11.02
C LYS A 138 20.34 -14.68 10.63
N VAL A 139 19.90 -15.95 10.58
CA VAL A 139 18.51 -16.31 10.27
C VAL A 139 17.56 -15.73 11.31
N GLY A 140 17.95 -15.81 12.60
CA GLY A 140 17.19 -15.21 13.69
C GLY A 140 17.04 -13.68 13.53
N ALA A 141 18.09 -12.98 13.13
CA ALA A 141 18.04 -11.53 12.90
C ALA A 141 17.11 -11.15 11.73
N GLN A 142 17.16 -11.89 10.62
CA GLN A 142 16.26 -11.67 9.49
C GLN A 142 14.80 -11.97 9.85
N LEU A 143 14.53 -13.07 10.55
CA LEU A 143 13.17 -13.43 10.98
C LEU A 143 12.65 -12.50 12.06
N ALA A 144 13.50 -12.00 12.96
CA ALA A 144 13.09 -10.98 13.94
C ALA A 144 12.74 -9.64 13.25
N THR A 145 13.50 -9.24 12.22
CA THR A 145 13.16 -8.08 11.37
C THR A 145 11.80 -8.29 10.71
N PHE A 146 11.57 -9.45 10.13
CA PHE A 146 10.30 -9.84 9.52
C PHE A 146 9.14 -9.82 10.53
N VAL A 147 9.31 -10.39 11.72
CA VAL A 147 8.29 -10.40 12.78
C VAL A 147 7.98 -8.97 13.25
N LEU A 148 9.00 -8.14 13.44
CA LEU A 148 8.80 -6.74 13.81
C LEU A 148 8.03 -5.99 12.71
N GLY A 149 8.37 -6.22 11.43
CA GLY A 149 7.63 -5.66 10.30
C GLY A 149 6.16 -6.08 10.30
N ILE A 150 5.85 -7.34 10.63
CA ILE A 150 4.47 -7.79 10.79
C ILE A 150 3.79 -7.10 11.98
N LEU A 151 4.47 -6.92 13.09
CA LEU A 151 3.88 -6.28 14.29
C LEU A 151 3.57 -4.80 14.06
N ILE A 152 4.30 -4.13 13.17
CA ILE A 152 4.09 -2.72 12.81
C ILE A 152 3.26 -2.63 11.51
N PHE A 153 2.13 -3.33 11.44
CA PHE A 153 1.28 -3.40 10.25
C PHE A 153 0.32 -2.22 10.06
N ILE A 154 0.35 -1.27 10.97
CA ILE A 154 -0.65 -0.19 11.05
C ILE A 154 -0.50 0.78 9.87
N ASP A 155 0.77 1.09 9.53
CA ASP A 155 1.13 2.03 8.49
C ASP A 155 2.50 1.68 7.90
N ASP A 156 2.64 1.76 6.59
CA ASP A 156 3.83 1.34 5.85
C ASP A 156 5.01 2.32 6.00
N TYR A 157 4.76 3.62 6.05
CA TYR A 157 5.81 4.62 6.26
C TYR A 157 6.43 4.50 7.66
N PHE A 158 5.57 4.33 8.67
CA PHE A 158 6.02 4.07 10.03
C PHE A 158 6.80 2.77 10.13
N ASN A 159 6.33 1.72 9.46
CA ASN A 159 7.02 0.43 9.38
C ASN A 159 8.45 0.62 8.85
N CYS A 160 8.61 1.24 7.68
CA CYS A 160 9.91 1.42 7.03
C CYS A 160 10.94 2.09 7.94
N LEU A 161 10.59 3.19 8.55
CA LEU A 161 11.51 3.97 9.38
C LEU A 161 11.81 3.27 10.71
N THR A 162 10.77 2.74 11.36
CA THR A 162 10.90 2.15 12.69
C THR A 162 11.63 0.80 12.66
N VAL A 163 11.23 -0.11 11.78
CA VAL A 163 11.90 -1.42 11.65
C VAL A 163 13.37 -1.24 11.26
N GLY A 164 13.65 -0.28 10.37
CA GLY A 164 15.01 0.05 9.97
C GLY A 164 15.86 0.54 11.13
N ALA A 165 15.42 1.56 11.84
CA ALA A 165 16.14 2.13 12.98
C ALA A 165 16.39 1.09 14.09
N VAL A 166 15.39 0.24 14.37
CA VAL A 166 15.42 -0.77 15.44
C VAL A 166 16.31 -1.97 15.10
N MET A 167 16.22 -2.48 13.87
CA MET A 167 16.86 -3.75 13.48
C MET A 167 18.23 -3.57 12.83
N ARG A 168 18.60 -2.35 12.43
CA ARG A 168 19.92 -2.10 11.83
C ARG A 168 21.08 -2.58 12.70
N PRO A 169 21.19 -2.24 14.00
CA PRO A 169 22.30 -2.74 14.83
C PRO A 169 22.32 -4.26 14.93
N VAL A 170 21.14 -4.86 15.07
CA VAL A 170 21.00 -6.33 15.17
C VAL A 170 21.47 -7.00 13.89
N THR A 171 21.08 -6.47 12.72
CA THR A 171 21.48 -7.04 11.43
C THR A 171 22.96 -6.82 11.13
N GLU A 172 23.50 -5.65 11.49
CA GLU A 172 24.94 -5.34 11.34
C GLU A 172 25.83 -6.24 12.18
N SER A 173 25.45 -6.51 13.45
CA SER A 173 26.18 -7.43 14.33
C SER A 173 26.22 -8.88 13.79
N HIS A 174 25.25 -9.23 12.93
CA HIS A 174 25.19 -10.54 12.26
C HIS A 174 25.69 -10.52 10.81
N HIS A 175 26.44 -9.49 10.41
CA HIS A 175 26.99 -9.32 9.06
C HIS A 175 25.95 -9.47 7.93
N ILE A 176 24.76 -8.93 8.14
CA ILE A 176 23.72 -8.82 7.12
C ILE A 176 23.91 -7.48 6.42
N SER A 177 23.92 -7.47 5.09
CA SER A 177 24.09 -6.22 4.34
C SER A 177 22.93 -5.24 4.57
N ARG A 178 23.21 -3.94 4.52
CA ARG A 178 22.16 -2.90 4.63
C ARG A 178 21.14 -3.01 3.50
N ALA A 179 21.55 -3.48 2.32
CA ALA A 179 20.63 -3.76 1.21
C ALA A 179 19.65 -4.89 1.53
N LYS A 180 20.09 -5.95 2.22
CA LYS A 180 19.22 -7.05 2.65
C LYS A 180 18.26 -6.59 3.73
N LEU A 181 18.71 -5.78 4.69
CA LEU A 181 17.85 -5.18 5.69
C LEU A 181 16.79 -4.30 5.01
N ALA A 182 17.17 -3.39 4.11
CA ALA A 182 16.25 -2.54 3.37
C ALA A 182 15.19 -3.35 2.61
N TYR A 183 15.59 -4.45 1.97
CA TYR A 183 14.66 -5.37 1.30
C TYR A 183 13.64 -6.00 2.27
N VAL A 184 14.08 -6.48 3.44
CA VAL A 184 13.15 -7.10 4.41
C VAL A 184 12.17 -6.06 4.96
N ILE A 185 12.63 -4.84 5.21
CA ILE A 185 11.79 -3.72 5.64
C ILE A 185 10.71 -3.44 4.60
N ASP A 186 11.10 -3.15 3.36
CA ASP A 186 10.20 -2.79 2.27
C ASP A 186 9.20 -3.93 1.98
N ALA A 187 9.68 -5.18 1.96
CA ALA A 187 8.86 -6.39 1.77
C ALA A 187 7.86 -6.65 2.92
N THR A 188 8.03 -6.04 4.09
CA THR A 188 7.10 -6.15 5.24
C THR A 188 6.37 -4.85 5.55
N ALA A 189 6.54 -3.80 4.77
CA ALA A 189 5.82 -2.54 4.93
C ALA A 189 4.45 -2.60 4.22
N ALA A 190 4.34 -2.10 3.01
CA ALA A 190 3.09 -2.11 2.25
C ALA A 190 2.45 -3.51 2.10
N PRO A 191 3.20 -4.61 1.83
CA PRO A 191 2.59 -5.95 1.76
C PRO A 191 1.87 -6.39 3.03
N VAL A 192 2.41 -6.09 4.21
CA VAL A 192 1.76 -6.46 5.48
C VAL A 192 0.57 -5.57 5.76
N CYS A 193 0.70 -4.24 5.57
CA CYS A 193 -0.39 -3.29 5.78
C CYS A 193 -1.60 -3.59 4.89
N MET A 194 -1.37 -4.05 3.66
CA MET A 194 -2.42 -4.44 2.71
C MET A 194 -3.15 -5.73 3.11
N LEU A 195 -2.53 -6.59 3.91
CA LEU A 195 -3.15 -7.82 4.42
C LEU A 195 -3.77 -7.64 5.80
N ALA A 196 -3.49 -6.54 6.48
CA ALA A 196 -3.98 -6.29 7.83
C ALA A 196 -5.43 -5.76 7.82
N PRO A 197 -6.35 -6.36 8.58
CA PRO A 197 -7.76 -5.97 8.58
C PRO A 197 -8.02 -4.60 9.22
N VAL A 198 -7.07 -4.11 10.01
CA VAL A 198 -7.11 -2.79 10.66
C VAL A 198 -5.80 -2.08 10.35
N SER A 199 -5.79 -1.30 9.29
CA SER A 199 -4.62 -0.54 8.84
C SER A 199 -5.07 0.72 8.10
N SER A 200 -4.15 1.63 7.82
CA SER A 200 -4.38 2.77 6.93
C SER A 200 -4.91 2.30 5.55
N TRP A 201 -4.40 1.19 5.05
CA TRP A 201 -4.77 0.60 3.77
C TRP A 201 -6.17 -0.03 3.75
N ALA A 202 -6.58 -0.70 4.85
CA ALA A 202 -7.92 -1.24 4.99
C ALA A 202 -8.97 -0.13 4.92
N ALA A 203 -8.71 0.99 5.62
CA ALA A 203 -9.56 2.17 5.59
C ALA A 203 -9.64 2.79 4.19
N ALA A 204 -8.49 2.95 3.52
CA ALA A 204 -8.42 3.54 2.20
C ALA A 204 -9.14 2.71 1.13
N VAL A 205 -8.85 1.42 1.04
CA VAL A 205 -9.48 0.54 0.03
C VAL A 205 -10.98 0.44 0.27
N ALA A 206 -11.42 0.30 1.54
CA ALA A 206 -12.83 0.30 1.88
C ALA A 206 -13.56 1.60 1.47
N SER A 207 -12.88 2.76 1.50
CA SER A 207 -13.48 4.03 1.12
C SER A 207 -13.79 4.18 -0.38
N TYR A 208 -13.14 3.38 -1.22
CA TYR A 208 -13.39 3.39 -2.67
C TYR A 208 -14.56 2.50 -3.11
N VAL A 209 -15.09 1.67 -2.21
CA VAL A 209 -16.24 0.80 -2.52
C VAL A 209 -17.48 1.67 -2.63
N PRO A 210 -18.26 1.57 -3.74
CA PRO A 210 -19.47 2.38 -3.95
C PRO A 210 -20.55 2.16 -2.90
N ASP A 211 -21.39 3.17 -2.69
CA ASP A 211 -22.61 3.04 -1.92
C ASP A 211 -23.57 2.06 -2.59
N GLY A 212 -24.30 1.28 -1.79
CA GLY A 212 -25.23 0.26 -2.32
C GLY A 212 -24.59 -1.12 -2.54
N PHE A 213 -23.29 -1.28 -2.26
CA PHE A 213 -22.66 -2.59 -2.23
C PHE A 213 -23.37 -3.50 -1.20
N PRO A 214 -23.81 -4.73 -1.57
CA PRO A 214 -24.44 -5.66 -0.64
C PRO A 214 -23.42 -6.19 0.37
N GLY A 215 -23.37 -5.62 1.54
CA GLY A 215 -22.39 -5.88 2.59
C GLY A 215 -21.61 -4.62 2.99
N SER A 216 -20.77 -4.72 4.01
CA SER A 216 -19.96 -3.58 4.41
C SER A 216 -18.76 -3.38 3.51
N ARG A 217 -18.33 -2.13 3.36
CA ARG A 217 -17.11 -1.75 2.63
C ARG A 217 -15.87 -2.48 3.17
N ILE A 218 -15.84 -2.75 4.49
CA ILE A 218 -14.75 -3.49 5.13
C ILE A 218 -14.76 -4.98 4.76
N SER A 219 -15.96 -5.60 4.61
CA SER A 219 -16.07 -7.00 4.18
C SER A 219 -15.54 -7.19 2.76
N MET A 220 -15.71 -6.20 1.89
CA MET A 220 -15.13 -6.18 0.56
C MET A 220 -13.60 -6.16 0.61
N PHE A 221 -13.01 -5.29 1.43
CA PHE A 221 -11.57 -5.29 1.64
C PHE A 221 -11.07 -6.64 2.16
N LEU A 222 -11.76 -7.22 3.13
CA LEU A 222 -11.37 -8.53 3.68
C LEU A 222 -11.45 -9.65 2.63
N SER A 223 -12.39 -9.58 1.70
CA SER A 223 -12.58 -10.60 0.66
C SER A 223 -11.41 -10.67 -0.34
N GLN A 224 -10.67 -9.57 -0.53
CA GLN A 224 -9.50 -9.53 -1.41
C GLN A 224 -8.25 -10.15 -0.78
N ILE A 225 -8.12 -10.13 0.57
CA ILE A 225 -6.90 -10.57 1.26
C ILE A 225 -6.44 -11.97 0.83
N PRO A 226 -7.30 -13.00 0.79
CA PRO A 226 -6.86 -14.35 0.41
C PRO A 226 -6.44 -14.48 -1.05
N PHE A 227 -6.76 -13.52 -1.90
CA PHE A 227 -6.36 -13.48 -3.30
C PHE A 227 -5.20 -12.51 -3.58
N ASN A 228 -4.69 -11.83 -2.56
CA ASN A 228 -3.60 -10.88 -2.72
C ASN A 228 -2.25 -11.60 -2.82
N TYR A 229 -2.02 -12.20 -4.00
CA TYR A 229 -0.86 -13.07 -4.21
C TYR A 229 0.46 -12.34 -4.04
N TYR A 230 0.61 -11.13 -4.58
CA TYR A 230 1.90 -10.44 -4.48
C TYR A 230 2.31 -10.19 -3.03
N CYS A 231 1.41 -9.66 -2.21
CA CYS A 231 1.70 -9.39 -0.80
C CYS A 231 2.00 -10.69 -0.03
N ILE A 232 1.16 -11.73 -0.19
CA ILE A 232 1.34 -13.01 0.50
C ILE A 232 2.64 -13.70 0.03
N LEU A 233 2.89 -13.75 -1.28
CA LEU A 233 4.07 -14.41 -1.81
C LEU A 233 5.37 -13.64 -1.53
N THR A 234 5.30 -12.32 -1.36
CA THR A 234 6.44 -11.51 -0.86
C THR A 234 6.82 -11.93 0.56
N LEU A 235 5.85 -12.13 1.45
CA LEU A 235 6.11 -12.63 2.80
C LEU A 235 6.69 -14.06 2.78
N VAL A 236 6.15 -14.94 1.94
CA VAL A 236 6.69 -16.29 1.70
C VAL A 236 8.13 -16.20 1.19
N MET A 237 8.41 -15.29 0.26
CA MET A 237 9.75 -15.03 -0.29
C MET A 237 10.73 -14.66 0.81
N VAL A 238 10.41 -13.72 1.69
CA VAL A 238 11.26 -13.30 2.81
C VAL A 238 11.56 -14.48 3.74
N ILE A 239 10.54 -15.25 4.12
CA ILE A 239 10.72 -16.42 5.02
C ILE A 239 11.60 -17.47 4.37
N VAL A 240 11.27 -17.90 3.13
CA VAL A 240 11.99 -18.99 2.46
C VAL A 240 13.43 -18.60 2.14
N THR A 241 13.67 -17.37 1.67
CA THR A 241 15.04 -16.91 1.39
C THR A 241 15.88 -16.80 2.65
N SER A 242 15.29 -16.36 3.77
CA SER A 242 15.97 -16.30 5.08
C SER A 242 16.31 -17.69 5.62
N LEU A 243 15.33 -18.62 5.64
CA LEU A 243 15.52 -19.98 6.16
C LEU A 243 16.51 -20.80 5.33
N LEU A 244 16.45 -20.67 4.01
CA LEU A 244 17.29 -21.44 3.09
C LEU A 244 18.60 -20.73 2.73
N ASN A 245 18.85 -19.53 3.25
CA ASN A 245 20.00 -18.67 2.91
C ASN A 245 20.16 -18.53 1.39
N ILE A 246 19.08 -18.15 0.71
CA ILE A 246 19.08 -17.95 -0.74
C ILE A 246 19.26 -16.47 -1.03
N ASP A 247 20.38 -16.12 -1.63
CA ASP A 247 20.61 -14.81 -2.19
C ASP A 247 21.01 -14.93 -3.66
N TYR A 248 20.45 -14.08 -4.52
CA TYR A 248 20.70 -14.12 -5.97
C TYR A 248 20.68 -12.72 -6.59
N GLY A 249 21.10 -12.62 -7.83
CA GLY A 249 21.26 -11.34 -8.49
C GLY A 249 22.27 -10.44 -7.76
N PRO A 250 22.10 -9.13 -7.79
CA PRO A 250 22.99 -8.20 -7.09
C PRO A 250 23.05 -8.41 -5.56
N MET A 251 21.96 -8.90 -4.94
CA MET A 251 21.91 -9.14 -3.49
C MET A 251 22.98 -10.16 -3.05
N LEU A 252 23.27 -11.19 -3.85
CA LEU A 252 24.31 -12.18 -3.53
C LEU A 252 25.68 -11.51 -3.34
N LYS A 253 26.01 -10.49 -4.15
CA LYS A 253 27.27 -9.75 -4.01
C LYS A 253 27.29 -8.92 -2.72
N HIS A 254 26.16 -8.29 -2.36
CA HIS A 254 26.05 -7.51 -1.13
C HIS A 254 26.20 -8.40 0.12
N GLU A 255 25.53 -9.53 0.13
CA GLU A 255 25.62 -10.50 1.23
C GLU A 255 27.02 -11.16 1.32
N TYR A 256 27.64 -11.47 0.19
CA TYR A 256 29.03 -11.95 0.17
C TYR A 256 30.00 -10.92 0.78
N ASN A 257 29.92 -9.66 0.37
CA ASN A 257 30.79 -8.63 0.91
C ASN A 257 30.57 -8.40 2.41
N ALA A 258 29.31 -8.43 2.86
CA ALA A 258 29.00 -8.29 4.28
C ALA A 258 29.56 -9.45 5.11
N GLN A 259 29.36 -10.71 4.67
CA GLN A 259 29.73 -11.89 5.46
C GLN A 259 31.22 -12.23 5.39
N VAL A 260 31.86 -12.07 4.22
CA VAL A 260 33.25 -12.49 4.01
C VAL A 260 34.22 -11.33 4.24
N LYS A 261 33.86 -10.10 3.85
CA LYS A 261 34.73 -8.93 3.93
C LYS A 261 34.35 -7.95 5.04
N GLY A 262 33.24 -8.15 5.73
CA GLY A 262 32.72 -7.19 6.73
C GLY A 262 32.24 -5.88 6.12
N ASP A 263 32.07 -5.78 4.79
CA ASP A 263 31.59 -4.57 4.12
C ASP A 263 30.08 -4.61 3.92
N LEU A 264 29.37 -3.91 4.79
CA LEU A 264 27.91 -3.84 4.80
C LEU A 264 27.31 -3.01 3.66
N PHE A 265 28.15 -2.18 2.98
CA PHE A 265 27.69 -1.19 1.98
C PHE A 265 27.90 -1.67 0.53
N THR A 266 28.97 -2.40 0.25
CA THR A 266 29.39 -2.91 -1.06
C THR A 266 29.87 -1.87 -2.06
N THR A 267 29.28 -0.66 -2.10
CA THR A 267 29.63 0.41 -3.04
C THR A 267 30.37 1.55 -2.33
N PRO A 268 31.09 2.43 -3.08
CA PRO A 268 31.77 3.57 -2.50
C PRO A 268 30.83 4.60 -1.88
N GLU A 269 29.60 4.69 -2.37
CA GLU A 269 28.57 5.59 -1.88
C GLU A 269 28.10 5.13 -0.50
N ARG A 270 28.39 5.95 0.51
CA ARG A 270 28.11 5.69 1.93
C ARG A 270 27.43 6.89 2.58
N PRO A 271 26.21 7.25 2.15
CA PRO A 271 25.55 8.50 2.57
C PRO A 271 25.33 8.57 4.09
N PHE A 272 25.31 7.42 4.77
CA PHE A 272 25.07 7.32 6.21
C PHE A 272 26.29 6.82 6.99
N ALA A 273 27.51 6.85 6.40
CA ALA A 273 28.73 6.48 7.10
C ALA A 273 29.03 7.51 8.19
N GLY A 274 29.00 7.07 9.46
CA GLY A 274 29.21 7.94 10.63
C GLY A 274 27.93 8.54 11.24
N ALA A 275 26.76 8.23 10.70
CA ALA A 275 25.48 8.51 11.34
C ALA A 275 25.19 7.42 12.39
N ASP A 276 25.80 7.51 13.54
CA ASP A 276 25.53 6.66 14.72
C ASP A 276 24.42 7.26 15.60
N ASP A 277 23.51 8.02 15.02
CA ASP A 277 22.42 8.68 15.73
C ASP A 277 21.36 7.66 16.17
N TYR A 278 21.70 6.92 17.22
CA TYR A 278 20.68 6.42 18.13
C TYR A 278 20.11 7.63 18.88
N GLU A 279 18.96 8.12 18.51
CA GLU A 279 18.17 8.85 19.49
C GLU A 279 18.02 7.92 20.69
N GLU A 280 18.67 8.26 21.80
CA GLU A 280 18.49 7.59 23.09
C GLU A 280 17.01 7.75 23.46
N GLY A 281 16.17 6.82 23.00
CA GLY A 281 14.80 6.71 23.50
C GLY A 281 14.84 6.62 25.04
N ALA A 282 13.79 7.03 25.70
CA ALA A 282 13.73 7.10 27.15
C ALA A 282 14.40 5.87 27.78
N LYS A 283 15.41 6.07 28.64
CA LYS A 283 16.24 5.00 29.24
C LYS A 283 15.44 3.89 29.96
N HIS A 284 14.16 4.15 30.26
CA HIS A 284 13.24 3.25 30.95
C HIS A 284 12.17 2.63 30.02
N SER A 285 12.27 2.81 28.71
CA SER A 285 11.32 2.19 27.76
C SER A 285 11.51 0.67 27.68
N SER A 286 10.41 -0.04 27.51
CA SER A 286 10.31 -1.50 27.40
C SER A 286 9.61 -1.89 26.11
N VAL A 287 9.70 -3.16 25.72
CA VAL A 287 8.99 -3.72 24.55
C VAL A 287 7.47 -3.51 24.64
N LEU A 288 6.92 -3.49 25.86
CA LEU A 288 5.49 -3.23 26.08
C LEU A 288 5.07 -1.82 25.66
N ASP A 289 6.00 -0.86 25.65
CA ASP A 289 5.72 0.51 25.25
C ASP A 289 5.55 0.65 23.72
N LEU A 290 5.93 -0.35 22.94
CA LEU A 290 5.57 -0.52 21.54
C LEU A 290 4.29 -1.34 21.39
N LEU A 291 4.21 -2.50 22.04
CA LEU A 291 3.15 -3.48 21.81
C LEU A 291 1.79 -3.05 22.37
N LEU A 292 1.76 -2.43 23.56
CA LEU A 292 0.51 -2.08 24.23
C LEU A 292 -0.35 -1.09 23.40
N PRO A 293 0.18 0.04 22.91
CA PRO A 293 -0.59 0.95 22.05
C PRO A 293 -1.15 0.26 20.81
N VAL A 294 -0.37 -0.61 20.17
CA VAL A 294 -0.79 -1.37 18.99
C VAL A 294 -1.93 -2.33 19.30
N ILE A 295 -1.79 -3.12 20.39
CA ILE A 295 -2.84 -4.06 20.83
C ILE A 295 -4.12 -3.32 21.21
N VAL A 296 -4.01 -2.20 21.92
CA VAL A 296 -5.17 -1.38 22.31
C VAL A 296 -5.82 -0.78 21.07
N LEU A 297 -5.05 -0.27 20.11
CA LEU A 297 -5.58 0.27 18.87
C LEU A 297 -6.39 -0.79 18.10
N ILE A 298 -5.82 -1.97 17.87
CA ILE A 298 -6.51 -3.05 17.16
C ILE A 298 -7.79 -3.45 17.90
N GLY A 299 -7.68 -3.71 19.20
CA GLY A 299 -8.83 -4.11 20.01
C GLY A 299 -9.95 -3.07 20.00
N MET A 300 -9.60 -1.80 20.16
CA MET A 300 -10.58 -0.72 20.18
C MET A 300 -11.14 -0.38 18.79
N CYS A 301 -10.37 -0.54 17.72
CA CYS A 301 -10.90 -0.43 16.36
C CYS A 301 -11.90 -1.56 16.05
N ILE A 302 -11.63 -2.80 16.47
CA ILE A 302 -12.59 -3.90 16.34
C ILE A 302 -13.86 -3.58 17.14
N VAL A 303 -13.74 -3.11 18.39
CA VAL A 303 -14.88 -2.68 19.20
C VAL A 303 -15.67 -1.55 18.51
N GLY A 304 -14.99 -0.55 17.95
CA GLY A 304 -15.62 0.53 17.20
C GLY A 304 -16.36 0.06 15.96
N LEU A 305 -15.79 -0.89 15.20
CA LEU A 305 -16.44 -1.47 14.04
C LEU A 305 -17.71 -2.23 14.42
N ILE A 306 -17.64 -3.16 15.38
CA ILE A 306 -18.84 -3.92 15.81
C ILE A 306 -19.89 -3.03 16.49
N TRP A 307 -19.47 -1.92 17.14
CA TRP A 307 -20.39 -0.92 17.66
C TRP A 307 -21.19 -0.27 16.53
N THR A 308 -20.49 0.24 15.51
CA THR A 308 -21.15 0.90 14.37
C THR A 308 -21.98 -0.06 13.52
N GLY A 309 -21.69 -1.36 13.58
CA GLY A 309 -22.48 -2.42 12.94
C GLY A 309 -23.67 -2.91 13.76
N GLY A 310 -23.96 -2.30 14.93
CA GLY A 310 -25.18 -2.57 15.70
C GLY A 310 -25.13 -3.77 16.66
N MET A 311 -23.94 -4.29 17.01
CA MET A 311 -23.83 -5.46 17.90
C MET A 311 -24.52 -5.29 19.26
N TRP A 312 -24.52 -4.07 19.80
CA TRP A 312 -25.12 -3.74 21.10
C TRP A 312 -26.43 -2.95 20.99
N ASP A 313 -26.94 -2.72 19.79
CA ASP A 313 -28.21 -2.06 19.55
C ASP A 313 -29.33 -3.09 19.50
N ALA A 314 -30.22 -3.06 20.48
CA ALA A 314 -31.32 -4.02 20.60
C ALA A 314 -32.36 -3.92 19.47
N GLU A 315 -32.39 -2.81 18.74
CA GLU A 315 -33.27 -2.60 17.58
C GLU A 315 -32.62 -3.05 16.25
N SER A 316 -31.31 -3.36 16.27
CA SER A 316 -30.56 -3.82 15.10
C SER A 316 -30.73 -5.32 14.84
N ASP A 317 -30.86 -5.71 13.59
CA ASP A 317 -30.86 -7.12 13.15
C ASP A 317 -29.54 -7.83 13.52
N ASN A 318 -28.48 -7.07 13.78
CA ASN A 318 -27.15 -7.55 14.14
C ASN A 318 -26.94 -7.71 15.66
N TYR A 319 -27.95 -7.47 16.48
CA TYR A 319 -27.84 -7.54 17.93
C TYR A 319 -27.26 -8.87 18.41
N GLY A 320 -26.18 -8.81 19.17
CA GLY A 320 -25.50 -10.01 19.70
C GLY A 320 -24.77 -10.87 18.67
N ASN A 321 -24.77 -10.51 17.39
CA ASN A 321 -24.08 -11.24 16.35
C ASN A 321 -22.80 -10.52 15.89
N PHE A 322 -21.64 -10.97 16.39
CA PHE A 322 -20.34 -10.39 16.10
C PHE A 322 -20.03 -10.36 14.58
N ILE A 323 -20.30 -11.46 13.86
CA ILE A 323 -19.94 -11.59 12.45
C ILE A 323 -20.77 -10.63 11.60
N MET A 324 -22.08 -10.59 11.81
CA MET A 324 -22.97 -9.68 11.06
C MET A 324 -22.67 -8.21 11.39
N ALA A 325 -22.53 -7.89 12.68
CA ALA A 325 -22.17 -6.52 13.10
C ALA A 325 -20.82 -6.08 12.51
N PHE A 326 -19.82 -6.96 12.45
CA PHE A 326 -18.55 -6.65 11.83
C PHE A 326 -18.67 -6.49 10.30
N SER A 327 -19.50 -7.31 9.65
CA SER A 327 -19.76 -7.21 8.21
C SER A 327 -20.49 -5.93 7.81
N ASP A 328 -21.39 -5.43 8.65
CA ASP A 328 -22.18 -4.22 8.39
C ASP A 328 -21.59 -2.96 9.05
N ALA A 329 -20.35 -3.06 9.51
CA ALA A 329 -19.68 -1.97 10.20
C ALA A 329 -19.47 -0.73 9.29
N SER A 330 -19.68 0.45 9.85
CA SER A 330 -19.26 1.72 9.23
C SER A 330 -17.77 1.96 9.49
N ALA A 331 -16.94 1.77 8.45
CA ALA A 331 -15.48 1.78 8.60
C ALA A 331 -14.95 3.11 9.17
N GLY A 332 -15.34 4.25 8.59
CA GLY A 332 -14.84 5.57 9.01
C GLY A 332 -15.12 5.88 10.49
N PRO A 333 -16.38 5.93 10.92
CA PRO A 333 -16.74 6.16 12.33
C PRO A 333 -16.19 5.10 13.28
N GLY A 334 -16.24 3.82 12.91
CA GLY A 334 -15.78 2.72 13.77
C GLY A 334 -14.28 2.79 14.07
N LEU A 335 -13.46 2.98 13.04
CA LEU A 335 -12.01 3.12 13.18
C LEU A 335 -11.63 4.41 13.93
N CYS A 336 -12.35 5.51 13.68
CA CYS A 336 -12.14 6.77 14.38
C CYS A 336 -12.40 6.65 15.88
N LEU A 337 -13.54 6.05 16.28
CA LEU A 337 -13.88 5.79 17.69
C LEU A 337 -12.81 4.95 18.37
N GLY A 338 -12.41 3.85 17.74
CA GLY A 338 -11.37 2.96 18.27
C GLY A 338 -10.04 3.69 18.48
N SER A 339 -9.64 4.52 17.51
CA SER A 339 -8.39 5.29 17.58
C SER A 339 -8.40 6.36 18.67
N ILE A 340 -9.53 7.06 18.87
CA ILE A 340 -9.66 8.04 19.95
C ILE A 340 -9.43 7.36 21.32
N VAL A 341 -10.09 6.23 21.57
CA VAL A 341 -9.91 5.48 22.81
C VAL A 341 -8.47 5.00 22.95
N ALA A 342 -7.88 4.48 21.86
CA ALA A 342 -6.50 4.01 21.87
C ALA A 342 -5.50 5.14 22.19
N ILE A 343 -5.70 6.35 21.67
CA ILE A 343 -4.87 7.52 21.97
C ILE A 343 -4.98 7.88 23.46
N VAL A 344 -6.20 7.95 24.00
CA VAL A 344 -6.42 8.30 25.40
C VAL A 344 -5.75 7.28 26.33
N VAL A 345 -5.92 5.98 26.05
CA VAL A 345 -5.28 4.91 26.83
C VAL A 345 -3.75 4.99 26.72
N THR A 346 -3.22 5.25 25.53
CA THR A 346 -1.78 5.40 25.28
C THR A 346 -1.21 6.60 26.02
N PHE A 347 -1.88 7.76 26.01
CA PHE A 347 -1.48 8.94 26.78
C PHE A 347 -1.42 8.64 28.28
N ILE A 348 -2.50 8.07 28.84
CA ILE A 348 -2.55 7.72 30.27
C ILE A 348 -1.43 6.75 30.61
N TYR A 349 -1.24 5.72 29.81
CA TYR A 349 -0.20 4.71 30.03
C TYR A 349 1.21 5.33 30.02
N TYR A 350 1.54 6.18 29.04
CA TYR A 350 2.86 6.80 28.95
C TYR A 350 3.11 7.84 30.04
N TRP A 351 2.08 8.58 30.46
CA TRP A 351 2.20 9.52 31.57
C TRP A 351 2.39 8.80 32.90
N LEU A 352 1.65 7.74 33.16
CA LEU A 352 1.84 6.92 34.36
C LEU A 352 3.22 6.28 34.43
N ARG A 353 3.78 5.94 33.27
CA ARG A 353 5.14 5.41 33.13
C ARG A 353 6.22 6.50 33.14
N GLY A 354 5.87 7.76 33.05
CA GLY A 354 6.81 8.87 32.97
C GLY A 354 7.68 8.86 31.70
N LEU A 355 7.22 8.24 30.61
CA LEU A 355 7.97 8.10 29.36
C LEU A 355 7.93 9.38 28.53
N ILE A 356 6.83 10.10 28.56
CA ILE A 356 6.60 11.29 27.73
C ILE A 356 5.90 12.38 28.53
N SER A 357 6.30 13.63 28.34
CA SER A 357 5.64 14.79 28.96
C SER A 357 4.34 15.13 28.26
N PHE A 358 3.45 15.86 28.93
CA PHE A 358 2.20 16.34 28.33
C PHE A 358 2.44 17.18 27.06
N SER A 359 3.43 18.09 27.08
CA SER A 359 3.77 18.91 25.92
C SER A 359 4.16 18.06 24.70
N LYS A 360 5.08 17.10 24.89
CA LYS A 360 5.48 16.18 23.80
C LYS A 360 4.31 15.32 23.30
N SER A 361 3.39 14.93 24.19
CA SER A 361 2.19 14.20 23.79
C SER A 361 1.31 15.05 22.88
N MET A 362 1.15 16.33 23.19
CA MET A 362 0.36 17.25 22.35
C MET A 362 1.07 17.57 21.01
N GLU A 363 2.39 17.67 21.00
CA GLU A 363 3.20 17.84 19.78
C GLU A 363 3.09 16.62 18.84
N SER A 364 2.79 15.44 19.35
CA SER A 364 2.59 14.23 18.54
C SER A 364 1.36 14.31 17.64
N ILE A 365 0.36 15.14 17.97
CA ILE A 365 -0.86 15.31 17.16
C ILE A 365 -0.54 15.97 15.81
N PRO A 366 0.03 17.20 15.76
CA PRO A 366 0.40 17.80 14.48
C PRO A 366 1.48 17.02 13.73
N ASN A 367 2.44 16.40 14.44
CA ASN A 367 3.46 15.57 13.80
C ASN A 367 2.86 14.33 13.11
N GLY A 368 1.89 13.69 13.73
CA GLY A 368 1.16 12.58 13.14
C GLY A 368 0.35 13.00 11.91
N PHE A 369 -0.29 14.18 11.95
CA PHE A 369 -1.00 14.72 10.79
C PHE A 369 -0.04 14.97 9.61
N ILE A 370 1.13 15.57 9.87
CA ILE A 370 2.15 15.83 8.84
C ILE A 370 2.57 14.52 8.16
N GLN A 371 2.72 13.43 8.90
CA GLN A 371 3.08 12.12 8.33
C GLN A 371 1.99 11.58 7.39
N MET A 372 0.71 11.90 7.63
CA MET A 372 -0.42 11.41 6.85
C MET A 372 -0.90 12.38 5.75
N ILE A 373 -0.24 13.52 5.54
CA ILE A 373 -0.68 14.51 4.53
C ILE A 373 -0.70 13.90 3.12
N SER A 374 0.36 13.18 2.74
CA SER A 374 0.46 12.60 1.39
C SER A 374 -0.64 11.58 1.08
N PRO A 375 -0.87 10.53 1.90
CA PRO A 375 -2.01 9.63 1.72
C PRO A 375 -3.35 10.35 1.67
N ILE A 376 -3.59 11.30 2.59
CA ILE A 376 -4.85 12.05 2.68
C ILE A 376 -5.14 12.81 1.38
N LEU A 377 -4.15 13.51 0.81
CA LEU A 377 -4.34 14.25 -0.45
C LEU A 377 -4.68 13.34 -1.61
N ILE A 378 -4.01 12.18 -1.71
CA ILE A 378 -4.31 11.18 -2.75
C ILE A 378 -5.74 10.67 -2.59
N LEU A 379 -6.16 10.35 -1.36
CA LEU A 379 -7.51 9.89 -1.07
C LEU A 379 -8.57 10.93 -1.49
N CYS A 380 -8.37 12.21 -1.16
CA CYS A 380 -9.30 13.27 -1.55
C CYS A 380 -9.49 13.34 -3.08
N PHE A 381 -8.41 13.29 -3.84
CA PHE A 381 -8.50 13.29 -5.30
C PHE A 381 -9.11 11.99 -5.85
N ALA A 382 -8.75 10.84 -5.31
CA ALA A 382 -9.29 9.56 -5.74
C ALA A 382 -10.79 9.43 -5.45
N TRP A 383 -11.25 9.87 -4.28
CA TRP A 383 -12.69 9.92 -3.96
C TRP A 383 -13.46 10.83 -4.90
N THR A 384 -12.89 12.00 -5.25
CA THR A 384 -13.49 12.93 -6.21
C THR A 384 -13.63 12.31 -7.59
N LEU A 385 -12.57 11.66 -8.10
CA LEU A 385 -12.62 10.96 -9.38
C LEU A 385 -13.63 9.79 -9.34
N CYS A 386 -13.68 9.06 -8.23
CA CYS A 386 -14.64 7.98 -8.01
C CYS A 386 -16.08 8.50 -8.06
N GLY A 387 -16.38 9.59 -7.37
CA GLY A 387 -17.71 10.23 -7.41
C GLY A 387 -18.16 10.57 -8.82
N LEU A 388 -17.30 11.18 -9.63
CA LEU A 388 -17.60 11.48 -11.03
C LEU A 388 -17.85 10.24 -11.91
N CYS A 389 -17.34 9.06 -11.53
CA CYS A 389 -17.48 7.83 -12.30
C CYS A 389 -18.71 6.98 -11.90
N ARG A 390 -19.40 7.30 -10.79
CA ARG A 390 -20.55 6.55 -10.25
C ARG A 390 -21.79 6.61 -11.16
N ASP A 391 -22.85 5.91 -10.74
CA ASP A 391 -24.11 5.80 -11.49
C ASP A 391 -24.89 7.13 -11.55
N ASP A 392 -24.72 7.99 -10.57
CA ASP A 392 -25.22 9.38 -10.55
C ASP A 392 -24.27 10.37 -11.26
N GLY A 393 -23.09 9.91 -11.69
CA GLY A 393 -22.12 10.64 -12.48
C GLY A 393 -22.09 10.19 -13.94
N LEU A 394 -20.89 9.89 -14.45
CA LEU A 394 -20.65 9.48 -15.84
C LEU A 394 -21.10 8.04 -16.16
N GLN A 395 -21.56 7.26 -15.18
CA GLN A 395 -22.09 5.90 -15.34
C GLN A 395 -21.09 4.93 -15.99
N VAL A 396 -19.86 4.92 -15.50
CA VAL A 396 -18.80 4.00 -15.97
C VAL A 396 -19.24 2.54 -15.85
N GLY A 397 -19.93 2.18 -14.76
CA GLY A 397 -20.45 0.84 -14.51
C GLY A 397 -21.37 0.36 -15.64
N ALA A 398 -22.34 1.17 -16.05
CA ALA A 398 -23.32 0.82 -17.10
C ALA A 398 -22.64 0.56 -18.47
N PHE A 399 -21.60 1.36 -18.82
CA PHE A 399 -20.84 1.11 -20.04
C PHE A 399 -20.08 -0.22 -19.98
N VAL A 400 -19.39 -0.47 -18.87
CA VAL A 400 -18.58 -1.68 -18.72
C VAL A 400 -19.48 -2.93 -18.67
N GLU A 401 -20.63 -2.89 -18.00
CA GLU A 401 -21.62 -3.96 -18.00
C GLU A 401 -22.07 -4.31 -19.43
N GLY A 402 -22.36 -3.29 -20.26
CA GLY A 402 -22.71 -3.48 -21.67
C GLY A 402 -21.60 -4.14 -22.50
N VAL A 403 -20.35 -3.81 -22.24
CA VAL A 403 -19.19 -4.44 -22.89
C VAL A 403 -19.00 -5.88 -22.37
N MET A 404 -19.10 -6.09 -21.06
CA MET A 404 -18.89 -7.40 -20.41
C MET A 404 -19.96 -8.42 -20.79
N ALA A 405 -21.20 -7.99 -21.01
CA ALA A 405 -22.28 -8.86 -21.49
C ALA A 405 -21.92 -9.61 -22.80
N ASN A 406 -21.02 -9.02 -23.59
CA ASN A 406 -20.56 -9.58 -24.87
C ASN A 406 -19.22 -10.33 -24.80
N THR A 407 -18.48 -10.26 -23.70
CA THR A 407 -17.10 -10.81 -23.59
C THR A 407 -17.00 -12.19 -22.94
N GLY A 408 -18.04 -12.69 -22.31
CA GLY A 408 -18.17 -14.07 -21.83
C GLY A 408 -16.95 -14.57 -21.02
N SER A 409 -16.21 -15.55 -21.57
CA SER A 409 -15.09 -16.21 -20.89
C SER A 409 -13.82 -15.34 -20.71
N LEU A 410 -13.69 -14.22 -21.41
CA LEU A 410 -12.52 -13.32 -21.31
C LEU A 410 -12.46 -12.58 -19.97
N ALA A 411 -13.60 -12.38 -19.31
CA ALA A 411 -13.68 -11.79 -17.96
C ALA A 411 -12.79 -12.50 -16.93
N LYS A 412 -12.59 -13.81 -17.07
CA LYS A 412 -11.76 -14.63 -16.19
C LYS A 412 -10.25 -14.27 -16.24
N PHE A 413 -9.78 -13.68 -17.32
CA PHE A 413 -8.38 -13.26 -17.45
C PHE A 413 -8.16 -11.80 -17.01
N LEU A 414 -9.22 -11.05 -16.82
CA LEU A 414 -9.17 -9.63 -16.51
C LEU A 414 -8.39 -9.33 -15.21
N PRO A 415 -8.49 -10.12 -14.11
CA PRO A 415 -7.66 -9.89 -12.92
C PRO A 415 -6.15 -9.91 -13.21
N ALA A 416 -5.68 -10.79 -14.08
CA ALA A 416 -4.26 -10.82 -14.46
C ALA A 416 -3.85 -9.56 -15.25
N VAL A 417 -4.72 -9.05 -16.11
CA VAL A 417 -4.51 -7.79 -16.83
C VAL A 417 -4.50 -6.59 -15.87
N ILE A 418 -5.46 -6.53 -14.95
CA ILE A 418 -5.55 -5.51 -13.89
C ILE A 418 -4.25 -5.50 -13.09
N PHE A 419 -3.74 -6.66 -12.67
CA PHE A 419 -2.47 -6.76 -11.94
C PHE A 419 -1.32 -6.12 -12.72
N ILE A 420 -1.16 -6.43 -14.01
CA ILE A 420 -0.07 -5.88 -14.84
C ILE A 420 -0.23 -4.36 -15.01
N VAL A 421 -1.44 -3.88 -15.28
CA VAL A 421 -1.70 -2.43 -15.43
C VAL A 421 -1.39 -1.71 -14.12
N ALA A 422 -1.84 -2.22 -12.98
CA ALA A 422 -1.55 -1.66 -11.67
C ALA A 422 -0.05 -1.68 -11.36
N CYS A 423 0.70 -2.75 -11.73
CA CYS A 423 2.15 -2.80 -11.59
C CYS A 423 2.84 -1.67 -12.39
N PHE A 424 2.42 -1.43 -13.62
CA PHE A 424 3.01 -0.36 -14.44
C PHE A 424 2.71 1.03 -13.89
N ILE A 425 1.48 1.28 -13.40
CA ILE A 425 1.10 2.56 -12.81
C ILE A 425 1.91 2.77 -11.53
N GLY A 426 1.93 1.81 -10.60
CA GLY A 426 2.68 1.88 -9.36
C GLY A 426 4.17 2.10 -9.58
N PHE A 427 4.77 1.38 -10.53
CA PHE A 427 6.17 1.57 -10.91
C PHE A 427 6.45 2.98 -11.46
N ALA A 428 5.57 3.49 -12.31
CA ALA A 428 5.75 4.79 -12.97
C ALA A 428 5.53 5.97 -12.02
N THR A 429 4.56 5.86 -11.12
CA THR A 429 4.22 6.92 -10.14
C THR A 429 5.03 6.83 -8.86
N GLY A 430 5.54 5.65 -8.52
CA GLY A 430 6.23 5.39 -7.26
C GLY A 430 5.31 5.47 -6.04
N THR A 431 4.02 5.17 -6.21
CA THR A 431 3.08 5.15 -5.09
C THR A 431 1.98 4.11 -5.27
N SER A 432 1.83 3.23 -4.29
CA SER A 432 0.70 2.30 -4.21
C SER A 432 -0.61 3.04 -3.97
N TRP A 433 -0.62 4.08 -3.13
CA TRP A 433 -1.81 4.86 -2.79
C TRP A 433 -2.47 5.46 -4.03
N GLY A 434 -1.68 6.14 -4.89
CA GLY A 434 -2.18 6.72 -6.14
C GLY A 434 -2.70 5.67 -7.12
N THR A 435 -1.99 4.54 -7.22
CA THR A 435 -2.38 3.43 -8.10
C THR A 435 -3.71 2.82 -7.68
N ILE A 436 -3.87 2.53 -6.39
CA ILE A 436 -5.08 1.90 -5.84
C ILE A 436 -6.27 2.88 -5.92
N GLY A 437 -6.03 4.17 -5.67
CA GLY A 437 -7.04 5.21 -5.81
C GLY A 437 -7.62 5.33 -7.22
N ILE A 438 -6.85 4.99 -8.25
CA ILE A 438 -7.32 4.94 -9.63
C ILE A 438 -7.96 3.59 -9.96
N MET A 439 -7.31 2.48 -9.55
CA MET A 439 -7.66 1.15 -10.02
C MET A 439 -8.83 0.50 -9.29
N VAL A 440 -8.99 0.74 -7.98
CA VAL A 440 -10.06 0.10 -7.18
C VAL A 440 -11.44 0.57 -7.62
N PRO A 441 -11.72 1.87 -7.79
CA PRO A 441 -12.99 2.33 -8.34
C PRO A 441 -13.31 1.73 -9.71
N LEU A 442 -12.30 1.66 -10.58
CA LEU A 442 -12.45 1.07 -11.91
C LEU A 442 -12.80 -0.42 -11.83
N VAL A 443 -12.17 -1.18 -10.95
CA VAL A 443 -12.47 -2.61 -10.73
C VAL A 443 -13.88 -2.80 -10.18
N CYS A 444 -14.32 -1.95 -9.26
CA CYS A 444 -15.70 -1.98 -8.75
C CYS A 444 -16.74 -1.69 -9.84
N ALA A 445 -16.39 -0.87 -10.82
CA ALA A 445 -17.26 -0.58 -11.97
C ALA A 445 -17.27 -1.71 -13.02
N VAL A 446 -16.18 -2.48 -13.12
CA VAL A 446 -16.00 -3.55 -14.14
C VAL A 446 -16.71 -4.85 -13.77
N PHE A 447 -16.72 -5.22 -12.51
CA PHE A 447 -17.31 -6.50 -12.07
C PHE A 447 -18.64 -6.26 -11.36
N ASP A 448 -19.70 -6.92 -11.85
CA ASP A 448 -20.99 -6.88 -11.18
C ASP A 448 -20.92 -7.58 -9.81
N TRP A 449 -21.19 -6.84 -8.78
CA TRP A 449 -21.16 -7.33 -7.39
C TRP A 449 -22.25 -8.33 -7.02
N ASN A 450 -23.32 -8.43 -7.80
CA ASN A 450 -24.41 -9.38 -7.54
C ASN A 450 -24.12 -10.75 -8.16
N SER A 451 -23.52 -10.79 -9.35
CA SER A 451 -23.31 -12.03 -10.10
C SER A 451 -21.84 -12.49 -10.14
N GLN A 452 -20.87 -11.59 -9.89
CA GLN A 452 -19.44 -11.83 -10.07
C GLN A 452 -18.61 -11.56 -8.81
N VAL A 453 -19.16 -11.75 -7.61
CA VAL A 453 -18.52 -11.41 -6.31
C VAL A 453 -17.10 -11.97 -6.19
N THR A 454 -16.87 -13.21 -6.59
CA THR A 454 -15.53 -13.82 -6.51
C THR A 454 -14.56 -13.18 -7.48
N LEU A 455 -14.97 -12.89 -8.72
CA LEU A 455 -14.11 -12.19 -9.70
C LEU A 455 -13.82 -10.75 -9.28
N LEU A 456 -14.80 -10.08 -8.66
CA LEU A 456 -14.60 -8.75 -8.08
C LEU A 456 -13.54 -8.81 -6.96
N SER A 457 -13.64 -9.77 -6.03
CA SER A 457 -12.63 -9.96 -4.97
C SER A 457 -11.23 -10.25 -5.55
N ILE A 458 -11.13 -11.07 -6.60
CA ILE A 458 -9.87 -11.34 -7.29
C ILE A 458 -9.36 -10.10 -8.03
N GLY A 459 -10.23 -9.32 -8.67
CA GLY A 459 -9.90 -8.07 -9.35
C GLY A 459 -9.40 -7.00 -8.40
N LEU A 460 -10.04 -6.84 -7.24
CA LEU A 460 -9.59 -5.96 -6.18
C LEU A 460 -8.22 -6.39 -5.64
N ALA A 461 -8.05 -7.68 -5.38
CA ALA A 461 -6.77 -8.23 -4.98
C ALA A 461 -5.68 -7.97 -6.03
N ALA A 462 -6.00 -8.11 -7.32
CA ALA A 462 -5.08 -7.84 -8.41
C ALA A 462 -4.68 -6.36 -8.50
N SER A 463 -5.64 -5.46 -8.28
CA SER A 463 -5.40 -4.01 -8.23
C SER A 463 -4.48 -3.63 -7.06
N CYS A 464 -4.81 -4.08 -5.86
CA CYS A 464 -4.03 -3.83 -4.65
C CYS A 464 -2.63 -4.46 -4.75
N ALA A 465 -2.56 -5.74 -5.15
CA ALA A 465 -1.30 -6.47 -5.35
C ALA A 465 -0.40 -5.82 -6.41
N GLY A 466 -1.01 -5.37 -7.51
CA GLY A 466 -0.29 -4.70 -8.61
C GLY A 466 0.25 -3.34 -8.19
N GLY A 467 -0.54 -2.53 -7.48
CA GLY A 467 -0.11 -1.26 -6.92
C GLY A 467 1.10 -1.43 -6.00
N VAL A 468 1.02 -2.35 -5.04
CA VAL A 468 2.14 -2.67 -4.13
C VAL A 468 3.34 -3.22 -4.88
N CYS A 469 3.14 -4.08 -5.90
CA CYS A 469 4.23 -4.62 -6.71
C CYS A 469 4.97 -3.53 -7.48
N GLY A 470 4.23 -2.65 -8.15
CA GLY A 470 4.80 -1.55 -8.94
C GLY A 470 5.61 -0.59 -8.07
N ASP A 471 5.03 -0.18 -6.96
CA ASP A 471 5.66 0.66 -5.94
C ASP A 471 6.96 0.02 -5.42
N HIS A 472 6.88 -1.19 -4.92
CA HIS A 472 8.00 -1.99 -4.40
C HIS A 472 9.16 -2.17 -5.40
N LEU A 473 8.92 -2.07 -6.71
CA LEU A 473 9.96 -2.15 -7.75
C LEU A 473 10.45 -0.77 -8.22
N SER A 474 9.75 0.30 -7.86
CA SER A 474 10.02 1.65 -8.37
C SER A 474 11.20 2.33 -7.67
N PRO A 475 12.15 2.91 -8.44
CA PRO A 475 13.24 3.69 -7.86
C PRO A 475 12.80 5.05 -7.32
N ILE A 476 11.57 5.47 -7.53
CA ILE A 476 11.01 6.73 -7.04
C ILE A 476 9.92 6.49 -5.99
N SER A 477 9.80 5.27 -5.50
CA SER A 477 8.82 4.86 -4.50
C SER A 477 9.08 5.51 -3.15
N ASP A 478 8.01 5.96 -2.51
CA ASP A 478 8.03 6.52 -1.17
C ASP A 478 8.53 5.48 -0.16
N THR A 479 7.99 4.25 -0.19
CA THR A 479 8.36 3.18 0.75
C THR A 479 9.77 2.67 0.51
N THR A 480 10.20 2.53 -0.75
CA THR A 480 11.56 2.14 -1.11
C THR A 480 12.61 3.19 -0.66
N ILE A 481 12.28 4.49 -0.78
CA ILE A 481 13.12 5.57 -0.26
C ILE A 481 13.20 5.49 1.27
N MET A 482 12.06 5.32 1.95
CA MET A 482 12.01 5.24 3.42
C MET A 482 12.69 3.98 3.97
N ALA A 483 12.54 2.82 3.32
CA ALA A 483 13.24 1.60 3.67
C ALA A 483 14.75 1.75 3.53
N SER A 484 15.20 2.43 2.46
CA SER A 484 16.61 2.78 2.26
C SER A 484 17.14 3.68 3.39
N ALA A 485 16.37 4.70 3.77
CA ALA A 485 16.72 5.62 4.85
C ALA A 485 16.74 4.91 6.21
N GLY A 486 15.72 4.11 6.53
CA GLY A 486 15.65 3.33 7.77
C GLY A 486 16.81 2.33 7.92
N ALA A 487 17.16 1.63 6.84
CA ALA A 487 18.30 0.71 6.82
C ALA A 487 19.64 1.42 6.71
N HIS A 488 19.71 2.74 6.53
CA HIS A 488 20.91 3.51 6.17
C HIS A 488 21.64 2.90 4.96
N CYS A 489 20.87 2.47 3.95
CA CYS A 489 21.36 1.90 2.70
C CYS A 489 21.41 2.96 1.61
N PHE A 490 22.40 2.88 0.73
CA PHE A 490 22.38 3.70 -0.49
C PHE A 490 21.18 3.28 -1.34
N HIS A 491 20.33 4.24 -1.66
CA HIS A 491 19.02 3.98 -2.28
C HIS A 491 19.10 3.13 -3.56
N LEU A 492 20.02 3.44 -4.48
CA LEU A 492 20.18 2.64 -5.71
C LEU A 492 20.67 1.22 -5.45
N ASN A 493 21.39 0.97 -4.34
CA ASN A 493 21.76 -0.38 -3.94
C ASN A 493 20.52 -1.19 -3.51
N HIS A 494 19.65 -0.56 -2.71
CA HIS A 494 18.39 -1.16 -2.31
C HIS A 494 17.55 -1.50 -3.55
N VAL A 495 17.26 -0.52 -4.42
CA VAL A 495 16.47 -0.72 -5.64
C VAL A 495 17.04 -1.84 -6.50
N SER A 496 18.34 -1.80 -6.82
CA SER A 496 18.96 -2.79 -7.72
C SER A 496 18.98 -4.21 -7.16
N THR A 497 19.09 -4.35 -5.83
CA THR A 497 19.07 -5.66 -5.16
C THR A 497 17.67 -6.22 -5.00
N GLN A 498 16.65 -5.38 -4.86
CA GLN A 498 15.25 -5.73 -4.67
C GLN A 498 14.55 -6.16 -5.96
N ILE A 499 14.84 -5.51 -7.10
CA ILE A 499 14.18 -5.78 -8.38
C ILE A 499 14.14 -7.28 -8.74
N PRO A 500 15.23 -8.08 -8.68
CA PRO A 500 15.15 -9.52 -9.02
C PRO A 500 14.18 -10.30 -8.11
N TYR A 501 14.08 -9.93 -6.84
CA TYR A 501 13.16 -10.54 -5.88
C TYR A 501 11.72 -10.20 -6.21
N GLY A 502 11.40 -8.90 -6.34
CA GLY A 502 10.07 -8.45 -6.67
C GLY A 502 9.57 -8.94 -8.03
N VAL A 503 10.44 -8.97 -9.06
CA VAL A 503 10.09 -9.53 -10.38
C VAL A 503 9.79 -11.04 -10.29
N THR A 504 10.52 -11.78 -9.46
CA THR A 504 10.24 -13.21 -9.24
C THR A 504 8.86 -13.40 -8.62
N VAL A 505 8.52 -12.61 -7.58
CA VAL A 505 7.19 -12.66 -6.95
C VAL A 505 6.11 -12.20 -7.93
N ALA A 506 6.35 -11.13 -8.69
CA ALA A 506 5.40 -10.61 -9.68
C ALA A 506 5.05 -11.64 -10.76
N ALA A 507 6.05 -12.37 -11.28
CA ALA A 507 5.84 -13.41 -12.28
C ALA A 507 4.97 -14.56 -11.74
N VAL A 508 5.24 -15.02 -10.52
CA VAL A 508 4.44 -16.07 -9.86
C VAL A 508 3.03 -15.55 -9.56
N SER A 509 2.90 -14.30 -9.10
CA SER A 509 1.59 -13.67 -8.82
C SER A 509 0.75 -13.52 -10.08
N PHE A 510 1.34 -13.11 -11.19
CA PHE A 510 0.65 -13.02 -12.49
C PHE A 510 0.05 -14.37 -12.92
N VAL A 511 0.84 -15.44 -12.84
CA VAL A 511 0.34 -16.80 -13.13
C VAL A 511 -0.77 -17.19 -12.13
N SER A 512 -0.61 -16.83 -10.87
CA SER A 512 -1.61 -17.11 -9.83
C SER A 512 -2.93 -16.38 -10.09
N PHE A 513 -2.92 -15.14 -10.60
CA PHE A 513 -4.13 -14.40 -10.99
C PHE A 513 -4.83 -15.03 -12.20
N ILE A 514 -4.08 -15.56 -13.18
CA ILE A 514 -4.69 -16.34 -14.28
C ILE A 514 -5.41 -17.57 -13.72
N ILE A 515 -4.74 -18.32 -12.84
CA ILE A 515 -5.31 -19.54 -12.21
C ILE A 515 -6.53 -19.18 -11.37
N ALA A 516 -6.48 -18.10 -10.59
CA ALA A 516 -7.57 -17.66 -9.75
C ALA A 516 -8.80 -17.24 -10.56
N GLY A 517 -8.63 -16.52 -11.64
CA GLY A 517 -9.74 -16.17 -12.54
C GLY A 517 -10.43 -17.38 -13.16
N LEU A 518 -9.68 -18.46 -13.40
CA LEU A 518 -10.22 -19.69 -13.96
C LEU A 518 -10.89 -20.59 -12.92
N ILE A 519 -10.26 -20.77 -11.75
CA ILE A 519 -10.71 -21.75 -10.71
C ILE A 519 -11.67 -21.11 -9.71
N GLN A 520 -11.46 -19.83 -9.35
CA GLN A 520 -12.29 -19.05 -8.42
C GLN A 520 -12.49 -19.71 -7.03
N ASN A 521 -11.51 -20.50 -6.58
CA ASN A 521 -11.54 -21.15 -5.27
C ASN A 521 -10.32 -20.68 -4.45
N VAL A 522 -10.60 -19.98 -3.35
CA VAL A 522 -9.59 -19.37 -2.47
C VAL A 522 -8.51 -20.37 -2.04
N VAL A 523 -8.93 -21.52 -1.50
CA VAL A 523 -8.01 -22.48 -0.89
C VAL A 523 -7.12 -23.13 -1.93
N ILE A 524 -7.71 -23.59 -3.02
CA ILE A 524 -6.98 -24.25 -4.12
C ILE A 524 -5.97 -23.28 -4.75
N CYS A 525 -6.40 -22.07 -5.07
CA CYS A 525 -5.56 -21.06 -5.71
C CYS A 525 -4.42 -20.64 -4.79
N MET A 526 -4.66 -20.47 -3.48
CA MET A 526 -3.62 -20.11 -2.51
C MET A 526 -2.57 -21.24 -2.39
N ILE A 527 -3.01 -22.50 -2.28
CA ILE A 527 -2.07 -23.63 -2.21
C ILE A 527 -1.21 -23.68 -3.47
N ILE A 528 -1.82 -23.55 -4.64
CA ILE A 528 -1.06 -23.55 -5.91
C ILE A 528 -0.07 -22.38 -5.96
N ALA A 529 -0.45 -21.17 -5.57
CA ALA A 529 0.41 -20.00 -5.57
C ALA A 529 1.62 -20.18 -4.66
N VAL A 530 1.42 -20.65 -3.42
CA VAL A 530 2.50 -20.90 -2.45
C VAL A 530 3.43 -22.02 -2.93
N VAL A 531 2.87 -23.12 -3.43
CA VAL A 531 3.68 -24.23 -3.96
C VAL A 531 4.50 -23.79 -5.17
N LEU A 532 3.92 -23.02 -6.08
CA LEU A 532 4.60 -22.47 -7.24
C LEU A 532 5.74 -21.53 -6.82
N MET A 533 5.53 -20.68 -5.81
CA MET A 533 6.54 -19.79 -5.26
C MET A 533 7.71 -20.57 -4.66
N ILE A 534 7.43 -21.55 -3.80
CA ILE A 534 8.46 -22.37 -3.17
C ILE A 534 9.24 -23.16 -4.23
N ALA A 535 8.56 -23.77 -5.20
CA ALA A 535 9.21 -24.49 -6.30
C ALA A 535 10.13 -23.57 -7.11
N THR A 536 9.68 -22.36 -7.43
CA THR A 536 10.48 -21.34 -8.13
C THR A 536 11.75 -21.00 -7.34
N LEU A 537 11.64 -20.79 -6.03
CA LEU A 537 12.79 -20.49 -5.17
C LEU A 537 13.78 -21.67 -5.06
N LEU A 538 13.29 -22.90 -5.00
CA LEU A 538 14.16 -24.10 -4.99
C LEU A 538 14.91 -24.25 -6.30
N VAL A 539 14.27 -23.96 -7.44
CA VAL A 539 14.93 -23.95 -8.76
C VAL A 539 16.00 -22.85 -8.80
N ILE A 540 15.67 -21.62 -8.37
CA ILE A 540 16.64 -20.53 -8.29
C ILE A 540 17.82 -20.93 -7.41
N LYS A 541 17.58 -21.51 -6.22
CA LYS A 541 18.63 -22.00 -5.32
C LYS A 541 19.56 -22.98 -6.03
N ALA A 542 19.02 -23.98 -6.71
CA ALA A 542 19.80 -25.00 -7.40
C ALA A 542 20.66 -24.39 -8.53
N VAL A 543 20.11 -23.48 -9.31
CA VAL A 543 20.80 -22.78 -10.40
C VAL A 543 21.93 -21.90 -9.87
N VAL A 544 21.62 -21.08 -8.85
CA VAL A 544 22.58 -20.12 -8.29
C VAL A 544 23.69 -20.83 -7.52
N ALA A 545 23.37 -21.88 -6.75
CA ALA A 545 24.37 -22.68 -6.05
C ALA A 545 25.34 -23.35 -7.03
N LYS A 546 24.85 -23.85 -8.18
CA LYS A 546 25.72 -24.44 -9.23
C LYS A 546 26.61 -23.39 -9.89
N LYS A 547 26.05 -22.18 -10.17
CA LYS A 547 26.76 -21.10 -10.87
C LYS A 547 27.82 -20.42 -9.99
N HIS A 548 27.57 -20.30 -8.69
CA HIS A 548 28.36 -19.52 -7.74
C HIS A 548 28.87 -20.38 -6.55
N ALA A 549 29.19 -21.64 -6.78
CA ALA A 549 29.59 -22.62 -5.73
C ALA A 549 30.72 -22.12 -4.82
N GLY A 550 31.77 -21.48 -5.40
CA GLY A 550 32.87 -20.90 -4.63
C GLY A 550 32.43 -19.80 -3.64
N ILE A 551 31.54 -18.89 -4.08
CA ILE A 551 31.01 -17.85 -3.21
C ILE A 551 30.27 -18.43 -2.01
N PHE A 552 29.43 -19.45 -2.23
CA PHE A 552 28.69 -20.11 -1.15
C PHE A 552 29.58 -20.85 -0.18
N GLN A 553 30.70 -21.46 -0.68
CA GLN A 553 31.66 -22.10 0.18
C GLN A 553 32.37 -21.10 1.08
N GLU A 554 32.87 -19.97 0.55
CA GLU A 554 33.52 -18.92 1.33
C GLU A 554 32.57 -18.31 2.36
N MET A 555 31.31 -18.06 2.00
CA MET A 555 30.29 -17.57 2.94
C MET A 555 30.00 -18.61 4.05
N ALA A 556 29.96 -19.91 3.74
CA ALA A 556 29.74 -20.94 4.73
C ALA A 556 30.91 -21.05 5.72
N GLU A 557 32.14 -20.91 5.24
CA GLU A 557 33.35 -20.89 6.07
C GLU A 557 33.38 -19.65 6.99
N ALA A 558 33.07 -18.47 6.46
CA ALA A 558 32.97 -17.23 7.23
C ALA A 558 31.92 -17.35 8.34
N ASN A 559 30.73 -17.87 8.03
CA ASN A 559 29.66 -18.06 9.01
C ASN A 559 30.01 -19.07 10.11
N LYS A 560 30.74 -20.13 9.79
CA LYS A 560 31.28 -21.08 10.81
C LYS A 560 32.31 -20.43 11.73
N ALA A 561 33.18 -19.60 11.17
CA ALA A 561 34.19 -18.87 11.96
C ALA A 561 33.55 -17.83 12.91
N MET A 562 32.42 -17.23 12.54
CA MET A 562 31.66 -16.33 13.40
C MET A 562 30.89 -17.06 14.50
N ALA A 563 30.29 -18.21 14.20
CA ALA A 563 29.54 -19.02 15.17
C ALA A 563 30.42 -19.70 16.23
N GLY A 564 31.72 -19.81 16.00
CA GLY A 564 32.71 -20.36 16.96
C GLY A 564 33.36 -19.33 17.87
N LYS A 565 33.01 -18.05 17.72
CA LYS A 565 33.38 -16.94 18.61
C LYS A 565 32.25 -16.59 19.55
#